data_999db9c0e6b81697349130dc70a89edb
#
_entry.id   999db9c0e6b81697349130dc70a89edb
#
_cell.length_a   1.000
_cell.length_b   1.000
_cell.length_c   1.000
_cell.angle_alpha   90.00
_cell.angle_beta   90.00
_cell.angle_gamma   90.00
#
_symmetry.space_group_name_H-M   'P 1'
#
loop_
_entity.id
_entity.type
_entity.pdbx_description
1 polymer ?
#
loop_
_entity_poly.entity_id
_entity_poly.type
_entity_poly.pdbx_seq_one_letter_code
_entity_poly.pdbx_strand_id
1 'polypeptide(L)'
;VRVAAALVLLSLVPAPALAAAAKPPSGEILLRAAGCVTCHSDTDNKGAMLAGGRALRTDFGTFYTPNITPDARTGIGNWRLEDFRRALREGVSPGGEHYYPAFPYTSYTRLSDKDIELMWNYLRTVKPVFAEDRPHELKWYVRMRRLIAAWKWVFFSQGTFTPDVKYSISWNRGAYLVEAVAHCGECHTPRNLAGALKRDRRFAGTRQGPDGAIVPNITPDRKTGIGRWSRRDVADYLASGAKPDGDYAGDIMAEFIDSGLTYLSASDRNAIAEYVQSLSPVENAVGKSNKSRKQKGDFEF
;
A
#
# COMPACT_ATOMS: atom_id res chain seq x y z
N VAL A 1 -49.78 2.55 64.68
CA VAL A 1 -48.96 3.33 63.73
C VAL A 1 -48.00 2.35 63.09
N ARG A 2 -48.21 2.00 61.77
CA ARG A 2 -47.32 1.13 61.04
C ARG A 2 -46.47 2.04 60.11
N VAL A 3 -45.14 2.03 60.31
CA VAL A 3 -44.19 2.72 59.53
C VAL A 3 -43.75 1.75 58.41
N ALA A 4 -44.08 2.07 57.16
CA ALA A 4 -43.61 1.33 56.01
C ALA A 4 -42.23 1.88 55.53
N ALA A 5 -41.20 1.06 55.60
CA ALA A 5 -39.87 1.39 55.09
C ALA A 5 -39.85 1.12 53.59
N ALA A 6 -39.69 2.17 52.80
CA ALA A 6 -39.48 2.05 51.35
C ALA A 6 -38.00 1.78 51.06
N LEU A 7 -37.68 0.59 50.51
CA LEU A 7 -36.38 0.25 49.97
C LEU A 7 -36.21 0.93 48.57
N VAL A 8 -35.31 1.88 48.50
CA VAL A 8 -34.87 2.47 47.21
C VAL A 8 -33.79 1.56 46.63
N LEU A 9 -34.13 0.80 45.58
CA LEU A 9 -33.18 0.05 44.76
C LEU A 9 -32.44 1.03 43.82
N LEU A 10 -31.20 1.38 44.18
CA LEU A 10 -30.29 2.06 43.25
C LEU A 10 -29.88 1.07 42.16
N SER A 11 -30.41 1.23 40.94
CA SER A 11 -29.92 0.53 39.76
C SER A 11 -28.57 1.11 39.34
N LEU A 12 -27.48 0.36 39.57
CA LEU A 12 -26.17 0.65 38.96
C LEU A 12 -26.28 0.45 37.45
N VAL A 13 -26.33 1.56 36.71
CA VAL A 13 -26.14 1.54 35.26
C VAL A 13 -24.63 1.39 34.98
N PRO A 14 -24.20 0.31 34.33
CA PRO A 14 -22.77 0.17 33.99
C PRO A 14 -22.37 1.29 33.03
N ALA A 15 -21.36 2.07 33.43
CA ALA A 15 -20.76 3.06 32.54
C ALA A 15 -20.23 2.38 31.28
N PRO A 16 -20.41 2.96 30.06
CA PRO A 16 -19.86 2.41 28.86
C PRO A 16 -18.32 2.37 28.97
N ALA A 17 -17.75 1.17 28.87
CA ALA A 17 -16.30 1.00 28.81
C ALA A 17 -15.78 1.82 27.64
N LEU A 18 -15.02 2.89 27.90
CA LEU A 18 -14.25 3.58 26.85
C LEU A 18 -13.34 2.53 26.20
N ALA A 19 -13.63 2.21 24.95
CA ALA A 19 -12.73 1.39 24.16
C ALA A 19 -11.36 2.09 24.17
N ALA A 20 -10.35 1.43 24.71
CA ALA A 20 -9.00 1.95 24.71
C ALA A 20 -8.61 2.26 23.26
N ALA A 21 -8.23 3.50 22.98
CA ALA A 21 -7.81 3.93 21.66
C ALA A 21 -6.67 3.01 21.20
N ALA A 22 -6.82 2.38 20.03
CA ALA A 22 -5.81 1.50 19.48
C ALA A 22 -4.47 2.25 19.41
N LYS A 23 -3.40 1.62 19.92
CA LYS A 23 -2.06 2.21 19.88
C LYS A 23 -1.72 2.57 18.44
N PRO A 24 -1.30 3.82 18.13
CA PRO A 24 -0.96 4.20 16.77
C PRO A 24 0.13 3.28 16.21
N PRO A 25 0.10 2.94 14.91
CA PRO A 25 1.09 2.09 14.29
C PRO A 25 2.49 2.68 14.52
N SER A 26 3.47 1.81 14.79
CA SER A 26 4.88 2.24 14.83
C SER A 26 5.34 2.66 13.43
N GLY A 27 6.39 3.47 13.34
CA GLY A 27 6.99 3.85 12.06
C GLY A 27 7.39 2.64 11.21
N GLU A 28 7.78 1.54 11.84
CA GLU A 28 8.05 0.27 11.16
C GLU A 28 6.81 -0.29 10.48
N ILE A 29 5.68 -0.37 11.20
CA ILE A 29 4.43 -0.90 10.66
C ILE A 29 3.98 -0.07 9.46
N LEU A 30 4.04 1.26 9.57
CA LEU A 30 3.70 2.17 8.47
C LEU A 30 4.60 1.96 7.26
N LEU A 31 5.92 1.89 7.47
CA LEU A 31 6.90 1.71 6.42
C LEU A 31 6.73 0.37 5.70
N ARG A 32 6.43 -0.70 6.45
CA ARG A 32 6.11 -2.01 5.89
C ARG A 32 4.80 -1.99 5.10
N ALA A 33 3.74 -1.47 5.70
CA ALA A 33 2.42 -1.36 5.05
C ALA A 33 2.45 -0.43 3.82
N ALA A 34 3.37 0.53 3.79
CA ALA A 34 3.64 1.37 2.62
C ALA A 34 4.47 0.67 1.53
N GLY A 35 4.79 -0.62 1.68
CA GLY A 35 5.52 -1.37 0.67
C GLY A 35 7.01 -1.01 0.54
N CYS A 36 7.56 -0.19 1.43
CA CYS A 36 8.97 0.18 1.33
C CYS A 36 9.88 -1.04 1.42
N VAL A 37 9.61 -1.97 2.35
CA VAL A 37 10.38 -3.21 2.48
C VAL A 37 10.21 -4.10 1.26
N THR A 38 8.97 -4.29 0.77
CA THR A 38 8.69 -5.12 -0.41
C THR A 38 9.41 -4.62 -1.65
N CYS A 39 9.38 -3.30 -1.88
CA CYS A 39 9.99 -2.71 -3.07
C CYS A 39 11.50 -2.52 -2.95
N HIS A 40 11.99 -2.11 -1.77
CA HIS A 40 13.41 -1.75 -1.58
C HIS A 40 14.26 -2.89 -1.01
N SER A 41 13.80 -4.14 -1.07
CA SER A 41 14.59 -5.32 -0.73
C SER A 41 14.58 -6.29 -1.91
N ASP A 42 15.75 -6.65 -2.42
CA ASP A 42 15.89 -7.61 -3.52
C ASP A 42 15.94 -9.05 -2.95
N THR A 43 14.78 -9.55 -2.55
CA THR A 43 14.66 -10.87 -1.92
C THR A 43 15.03 -12.00 -2.85
N ASP A 44 14.82 -11.85 -4.16
CA ASP A 44 15.17 -12.83 -5.19
C ASP A 44 16.68 -13.10 -5.22
N ASN A 45 17.47 -12.06 -4.99
CA ASN A 45 18.94 -12.13 -4.93
C ASN A 45 19.48 -12.11 -3.49
N LYS A 46 18.65 -12.40 -2.48
CA LYS A 46 19.02 -12.39 -1.05
C LYS A 46 19.62 -11.04 -0.59
N GLY A 47 19.16 -9.95 -1.20
CA GLY A 47 19.54 -8.58 -0.83
C GLY A 47 19.10 -8.23 0.58
N ALA A 48 19.85 -7.35 1.22
CA ALA A 48 19.52 -6.87 2.56
C ALA A 48 18.25 -6.00 2.54
N MET A 49 17.53 -6.00 3.64
CA MET A 49 16.31 -5.21 3.81
C MET A 49 16.57 -3.73 3.54
N LEU A 50 15.78 -3.11 2.68
CA LEU A 50 15.82 -1.70 2.29
C LEU A 50 17.10 -1.28 1.55
N ALA A 51 17.96 -2.22 1.15
CA ALA A 51 19.21 -1.91 0.43
C ALA A 51 19.02 -1.72 -1.08
N GLY A 52 17.80 -1.76 -1.58
CA GLY A 52 17.49 -1.58 -3.01
C GLY A 52 17.81 -2.78 -3.88
N GLY A 53 18.02 -2.53 -5.16
CA GLY A 53 18.44 -3.53 -6.15
C GLY A 53 17.31 -4.29 -6.85
N ARG A 54 16.09 -4.29 -6.30
CA ARG A 54 14.95 -5.00 -6.87
C ARG A 54 14.58 -4.44 -8.25
N ALA A 55 14.42 -5.32 -9.21
CA ALA A 55 13.95 -4.98 -10.55
C ALA A 55 12.42 -4.94 -10.60
N LEU A 56 11.86 -3.82 -11.04
CA LEU A 56 10.44 -3.62 -11.32
C LEU A 56 10.25 -3.50 -12.83
N ARG A 57 9.82 -4.57 -13.46
CA ARG A 57 9.60 -4.62 -14.92
C ARG A 57 8.26 -4.02 -15.27
N THR A 58 8.24 -3.12 -16.23
CA THR A 58 7.05 -2.42 -16.71
C THR A 58 7.05 -2.28 -18.22
N ASP A 59 5.95 -1.81 -18.80
CA ASP A 59 5.88 -1.48 -20.25
C ASP A 59 6.84 -0.34 -20.64
N PHE A 60 7.37 0.41 -19.67
CA PHE A 60 8.29 1.52 -19.87
C PHE A 60 9.77 1.12 -19.77
N GLY A 61 10.05 -0.10 -19.38
CA GLY A 61 11.37 -0.65 -19.09
C GLY A 61 11.49 -1.13 -17.66
N THR A 62 12.70 -1.43 -17.22
CA THR A 62 13.01 -1.91 -15.88
C THR A 62 13.48 -0.78 -14.99
N PHE A 63 12.78 -0.56 -13.89
CA PHE A 63 13.23 0.31 -12.80
C PHE A 63 13.94 -0.53 -11.75
N TYR A 64 15.06 -0.04 -11.23
CA TYR A 64 15.73 -0.64 -10.08
C TYR A 64 15.49 0.23 -8.86
N THR A 65 15.06 -0.38 -7.77
CA THR A 65 14.78 0.36 -6.54
C THR A 65 16.09 0.80 -5.88
N PRO A 66 16.20 2.04 -5.39
CA PRO A 66 17.41 2.52 -4.75
C PRO A 66 17.54 2.00 -3.31
N ASN A 67 18.78 2.10 -2.79
CA ASN A 67 19.09 1.91 -1.38
C ASN A 67 18.47 3.03 -0.54
N ILE A 68 17.57 2.68 0.38
CA ILE A 68 16.96 3.63 1.32
C ILE A 68 17.36 3.37 2.78
N THR A 69 18.41 2.58 3.01
CA THR A 69 19.01 2.48 4.34
C THR A 69 19.72 3.79 4.73
N PRO A 70 20.00 4.04 6.02
CA PRO A 70 20.71 5.25 6.44
C PRO A 70 22.23 5.20 6.17
N ASP A 71 22.65 4.51 5.11
CA ASP A 71 24.03 4.58 4.62
C ASP A 71 24.31 5.96 4.00
N ALA A 72 25.40 6.60 4.40
CA ALA A 72 25.69 7.96 3.99
C ALA A 72 26.26 8.09 2.57
N ARG A 73 26.74 6.99 1.97
CA ARG A 73 27.35 7.00 0.64
C ARG A 73 26.38 6.54 -0.46
N THR A 74 25.61 5.50 -0.19
CA THR A 74 24.78 4.84 -1.19
C THR A 74 23.29 4.85 -0.85
N GLY A 75 22.92 5.26 0.37
CA GLY A 75 21.54 5.33 0.84
C GLY A 75 21.08 6.77 1.11
N ILE A 76 20.10 6.87 2.02
CA ILE A 76 19.51 8.17 2.39
C ILE A 76 20.10 8.74 3.71
N GLY A 77 21.29 8.28 4.14
CA GLY A 77 21.91 8.68 5.40
C GLY A 77 22.15 10.17 5.55
N ASN A 78 22.41 10.87 4.44
CA ASN A 78 22.61 12.33 4.39
C ASN A 78 21.33 13.15 4.21
N TRP A 79 20.18 12.48 4.06
CA TRP A 79 18.90 13.19 3.92
C TRP A 79 18.45 13.77 5.26
N ARG A 80 17.66 14.83 5.18
CA ARG A 80 16.87 15.39 6.28
C ARG A 80 15.41 14.92 6.17
N LEU A 81 14.64 15.08 7.22
CA LEU A 81 13.19 14.80 7.20
C LEU A 81 12.49 15.55 6.05
N GLU A 82 12.90 16.78 5.76
CA GLU A 82 12.32 17.58 4.68
C GLU A 82 12.56 16.97 3.30
N ASP A 83 13.74 16.37 3.08
CA ASP A 83 14.08 15.70 1.83
C ASP A 83 13.21 14.44 1.65
N PHE A 84 13.02 13.67 2.72
CA PHE A 84 12.15 12.51 2.73
C PHE A 84 10.67 12.90 2.51
N ARG A 85 10.20 13.95 3.20
CA ARG A 85 8.84 14.49 3.01
C ARG A 85 8.63 14.94 1.57
N ARG A 86 9.56 15.68 0.99
CA ARG A 86 9.48 16.16 -0.39
C ARG A 86 9.47 15.01 -1.39
N ALA A 87 10.27 13.98 -1.17
CA ALA A 87 10.26 12.77 -1.99
C ALA A 87 8.87 12.11 -2.01
N LEU A 88 8.25 11.91 -0.85
CA LEU A 88 6.94 11.27 -0.72
C LEU A 88 5.79 12.15 -1.23
N ARG A 89 5.81 13.45 -0.92
CA ARG A 89 4.71 14.35 -1.24
C ARG A 89 4.74 14.90 -2.65
N GLU A 90 5.92 15.16 -3.16
CA GLU A 90 6.12 15.86 -4.42
C GLU A 90 6.76 14.96 -5.47
N GLY A 91 7.34 13.83 -5.10
CA GLY A 91 8.10 13.00 -6.01
C GLY A 91 9.32 13.74 -6.57
N VAL A 92 10.07 14.45 -5.68
CA VAL A 92 11.25 15.23 -6.03
C VAL A 92 12.40 14.84 -5.11
N SER A 93 13.58 14.59 -5.69
CA SER A 93 14.79 14.25 -4.96
C SER A 93 15.40 15.46 -4.22
N PRO A 94 16.36 15.28 -3.30
CA PRO A 94 17.11 16.38 -2.70
C PRO A 94 17.79 17.29 -3.74
N GLY A 95 18.24 16.71 -4.86
CA GLY A 95 18.85 17.43 -5.98
C GLY A 95 17.85 18.15 -6.90
N GLY A 96 16.54 18.07 -6.63
CA GLY A 96 15.50 18.71 -7.44
C GLY A 96 15.04 17.88 -8.65
N GLU A 97 15.50 16.65 -8.81
CA GLU A 97 15.06 15.79 -9.90
C GLU A 97 13.68 15.18 -9.63
N HIS A 98 12.82 15.12 -10.64
CA HIS A 98 11.54 14.45 -10.56
C HIS A 98 11.71 12.93 -10.58
N TYR A 99 11.07 12.23 -9.64
CA TYR A 99 10.98 10.78 -9.65
C TYR A 99 9.96 10.29 -10.68
N TYR A 100 10.22 9.10 -11.23
CA TYR A 100 9.23 8.39 -12.05
C TYR A 100 8.05 7.93 -11.20
N PRO A 101 6.81 7.88 -11.75
CA PRO A 101 5.63 7.42 -11.02
C PRO A 101 5.62 5.90 -10.75
N ALA A 102 6.71 5.19 -11.01
CA ALA A 102 7.00 3.87 -10.45
C ALA A 102 7.24 3.94 -8.94
N PHE A 103 7.74 5.07 -8.44
CA PHE A 103 7.68 5.45 -7.03
C PHE A 103 6.30 6.08 -6.76
N PRO A 104 5.44 5.50 -5.89
CA PRO A 104 4.04 5.86 -5.81
C PRO A 104 3.77 7.15 -5.01
N TYR A 105 4.54 8.21 -5.28
CA TYR A 105 4.32 9.54 -4.67
C TYR A 105 2.92 10.09 -4.98
N THR A 106 2.27 9.61 -6.05
CA THR A 106 0.89 9.92 -6.41
C THR A 106 -0.10 9.51 -5.33
N SER A 107 0.22 8.50 -4.56
CA SER A 107 -0.52 8.03 -3.39
C SER A 107 0.09 8.58 -2.09
N TYR A 108 1.41 8.56 -1.95
CA TYR A 108 2.10 9.02 -0.74
C TYR A 108 1.93 10.50 -0.45
N THR A 109 1.62 11.32 -1.44
CA THR A 109 1.23 12.73 -1.23
C THR A 109 0.09 12.87 -0.21
N ARG A 110 -0.72 11.82 -0.03
CA ARG A 110 -1.85 11.77 0.90
C ARG A 110 -1.47 11.40 2.33
N LEU A 111 -0.23 10.96 2.59
CA LEU A 111 0.23 10.63 3.94
C LEU A 111 0.12 11.85 4.88
N SER A 112 -0.17 11.60 6.15
CA SER A 112 -0.08 12.65 7.18
C SER A 112 1.39 12.99 7.48
N ASP A 113 1.65 14.24 7.91
CA ASP A 113 3.00 14.65 8.32
C ASP A 113 3.53 13.81 9.47
N LYS A 114 2.63 13.47 10.41
CA LYS A 114 2.95 12.61 11.55
C LYS A 114 3.41 11.21 11.12
N ASP A 115 2.74 10.61 10.14
CA ASP A 115 3.11 9.27 9.68
C ASP A 115 4.41 9.30 8.87
N ILE A 116 4.65 10.34 8.08
CA ILE A 116 5.93 10.56 7.40
C ILE A 116 7.08 10.68 8.41
N GLU A 117 6.89 11.44 9.49
CA GLU A 117 7.87 11.58 10.56
C GLU A 117 8.12 10.26 11.30
N LEU A 118 7.06 9.49 11.59
CA LEU A 118 7.20 8.16 12.22
C LEU A 118 7.99 7.20 11.31
N MET A 119 7.71 7.18 10.01
CA MET A 119 8.44 6.37 9.03
C MET A 119 9.92 6.79 8.94
N TRP A 120 10.17 8.10 8.90
CA TRP A 120 11.52 8.65 8.87
C TRP A 120 12.32 8.26 10.13
N ASN A 121 11.74 8.46 11.30
CA ASN A 121 12.38 8.13 12.57
C ASN A 121 12.75 6.65 12.64
N TYR A 122 11.87 5.75 12.14
CA TYR A 122 12.20 4.33 12.06
C TYR A 122 13.33 4.05 11.06
N LEU A 123 13.31 4.65 9.86
CA LEU A 123 14.36 4.47 8.87
C LEU A 123 15.75 4.82 9.41
N ARG A 124 15.83 5.84 10.27
CA ARG A 124 17.10 6.24 10.91
C ARG A 124 17.63 5.20 11.91
N THR A 125 16.84 4.25 12.35
CA THR A 125 17.25 3.16 13.25
C THR A 125 17.65 1.89 12.51
N VAL A 126 17.35 1.79 11.21
CA VAL A 126 17.72 0.63 10.39
C VAL A 126 19.24 0.55 10.24
N LYS A 127 19.77 -0.68 10.17
CA LYS A 127 21.20 -0.90 9.95
C LYS A 127 21.63 -0.33 8.59
N PRO A 128 22.62 0.55 8.50
CA PRO A 128 23.17 1.02 7.23
C PRO A 128 23.76 -0.14 6.43
N VAL A 129 23.48 -0.16 5.14
CA VAL A 129 24.01 -1.15 4.19
C VAL A 129 24.63 -0.40 3.03
N PHE A 130 25.90 -0.66 2.74
CA PHE A 130 26.51 -0.17 1.50
C PHE A 130 26.03 -1.01 0.33
N ALA A 131 25.25 -0.42 -0.58
CA ALA A 131 24.76 -1.03 -1.80
C ALA A 131 24.56 0.06 -2.86
N GLU A 132 25.33 -0.02 -3.94
CA GLU A 132 25.22 0.96 -5.03
C GLU A 132 23.93 0.79 -5.82
N ASP A 133 23.33 1.91 -6.19
CA ASP A 133 22.13 1.91 -7.01
C ASP A 133 22.42 1.45 -8.44
N ARG A 134 21.56 0.61 -8.98
CA ARG A 134 21.64 0.21 -10.37
C ARG A 134 20.95 1.23 -11.26
N PRO A 135 21.55 1.62 -12.42
CA PRO A 135 20.88 2.47 -13.40
C PRO A 135 19.60 1.81 -13.94
N HIS A 136 18.56 2.59 -14.12
CA HIS A 136 17.32 2.11 -14.75
C HIS A 136 17.54 1.75 -16.22
N GLU A 137 16.91 0.67 -16.66
CA GLU A 137 16.91 0.21 -18.06
C GLU A 137 15.58 0.61 -18.74
N LEU A 138 15.48 1.88 -19.12
CA LEU A 138 14.24 2.46 -19.62
C LEU A 138 14.27 2.63 -21.15
N LYS A 139 13.08 2.59 -21.76
CA LYS A 139 12.89 2.96 -23.15
C LYS A 139 13.36 4.42 -23.37
N TRP A 140 13.93 4.70 -24.54
CA TRP A 140 14.60 5.97 -24.82
C TRP A 140 13.74 7.22 -24.53
N TYR A 141 12.45 7.19 -24.84
CA TYR A 141 11.52 8.30 -24.60
C TYR A 141 11.20 8.52 -23.11
N VAL A 142 11.31 7.48 -22.27
CA VAL A 142 11.12 7.59 -20.81
C VAL A 142 12.32 8.25 -20.14
N ARG A 143 13.52 8.11 -20.72
CA ARG A 143 14.75 8.71 -20.17
C ARG A 143 14.73 10.24 -20.16
N MET A 144 13.85 10.87 -20.94
CA MET A 144 13.70 12.33 -20.98
C MET A 144 13.01 12.84 -19.72
N ARG A 145 13.76 13.00 -18.63
CA ARG A 145 13.22 13.39 -17.29
C ARG A 145 12.40 14.69 -17.31
N ARG A 146 12.65 15.60 -18.24
CA ARG A 146 11.84 16.82 -18.42
C ARG A 146 10.37 16.51 -18.71
N LEU A 147 10.06 15.38 -19.35
CA LEU A 147 8.69 14.95 -19.61
C LEU A 147 7.96 14.53 -18.33
N ILE A 148 8.67 14.16 -17.26
CA ILE A 148 8.04 13.79 -15.98
C ILE A 148 7.41 15.02 -15.32
N ALA A 149 8.03 16.21 -15.42
CA ALA A 149 7.43 17.44 -14.93
C ALA A 149 6.11 17.74 -15.64
N ALA A 150 6.07 17.61 -16.98
CA ALA A 150 4.85 17.76 -17.77
C ALA A 150 3.80 16.69 -17.41
N TRP A 151 4.23 15.44 -17.26
CA TRP A 151 3.35 14.36 -16.81
C TRP A 151 2.72 14.65 -15.45
N LYS A 152 3.51 15.14 -14.49
CA LYS A 152 3.01 15.53 -13.15
C LYS A 152 2.00 16.65 -13.26
N TRP A 153 2.24 17.66 -14.07
CA TRP A 153 1.31 18.76 -14.28
C TRP A 153 -0.07 18.28 -14.77
N VAL A 154 -0.10 17.23 -15.62
CA VAL A 154 -1.37 16.70 -16.19
C VAL A 154 -2.03 15.69 -15.25
N PHE A 155 -1.27 14.80 -14.61
CA PHE A 155 -1.80 13.59 -13.96
C PHE A 155 -1.63 13.55 -12.44
N PHE A 156 -0.82 14.41 -11.87
CA PHE A 156 -0.55 14.44 -10.44
C PHE A 156 -1.27 15.60 -9.76
N SER A 157 -1.97 15.30 -8.67
CA SER A 157 -2.56 16.29 -7.78
C SER A 157 -2.01 16.07 -6.39
N GLN A 158 -1.25 17.03 -5.90
CA GLN A 158 -0.71 17.02 -4.54
C GLN A 158 -1.82 17.31 -3.52
N GLY A 159 -1.77 16.64 -2.38
CA GLY A 159 -2.70 16.91 -1.28
C GLY A 159 -2.74 15.81 -0.24
N THR A 160 -2.86 16.20 1.02
CA THR A 160 -3.00 15.32 2.17
C THR A 160 -4.38 14.66 2.18
N PHE A 161 -4.49 13.46 2.74
CA PHE A 161 -5.79 12.83 2.97
C PHE A 161 -6.61 13.67 3.96
N THR A 162 -7.84 13.95 3.59
CA THR A 162 -8.81 14.62 4.45
C THR A 162 -9.95 13.66 4.75
N PRO A 163 -10.22 13.35 6.04
CA PRO A 163 -11.35 12.51 6.40
C PRO A 163 -12.69 13.11 5.93
N ASP A 164 -13.58 12.27 5.44
CA ASP A 164 -14.95 12.67 5.11
C ASP A 164 -15.85 12.47 6.34
N VAL A 165 -16.40 13.55 6.84
CA VAL A 165 -17.26 13.57 8.03
C VAL A 165 -18.58 12.80 7.88
N LYS A 166 -18.95 12.42 6.66
CA LYS A 166 -20.14 11.60 6.38
C LYS A 166 -19.95 10.14 6.73
N TYR A 167 -18.71 9.69 6.88
CA TYR A 167 -18.38 8.29 7.14
C TYR A 167 -17.81 8.09 8.54
N SER A 168 -17.83 6.84 8.99
CA SER A 168 -17.29 6.44 10.30
C SER A 168 -15.78 6.71 10.40
N ILE A 169 -15.27 6.78 11.62
CA ILE A 169 -13.81 6.84 11.88
C ILE A 169 -13.11 5.62 11.28
N SER A 170 -13.71 4.43 11.41
CA SER A 170 -13.18 3.19 10.84
C SER A 170 -13.11 3.25 9.31
N TRP A 171 -14.17 3.72 8.66
CA TRP A 171 -14.18 3.88 7.21
C TRP A 171 -13.08 4.85 6.72
N ASN A 172 -12.98 6.02 7.38
CA ASN A 172 -11.94 7.00 7.06
C ASN A 172 -10.52 6.46 7.29
N ARG A 173 -10.32 5.65 8.34
CA ARG A 173 -9.06 4.95 8.57
C ARG A 173 -8.76 3.96 7.45
N GLY A 174 -9.74 3.18 7.00
CA GLY A 174 -9.62 2.27 5.87
C GLY A 174 -9.29 3.01 4.58
N ALA A 175 -10.00 4.11 4.29
CA ALA A 175 -9.73 4.97 3.14
C ALA A 175 -8.29 5.49 3.14
N TYR A 176 -7.81 5.99 4.28
CA TYR A 176 -6.43 6.45 4.44
C TYR A 176 -5.41 5.34 4.19
N LEU A 177 -5.65 4.15 4.75
CA LEU A 177 -4.75 3.01 4.57
C LEU A 177 -4.71 2.56 3.10
N VAL A 178 -5.86 2.47 2.42
CA VAL A 178 -5.96 2.01 1.03
C VAL A 178 -5.43 3.03 0.03
N GLU A 179 -5.70 4.32 0.26
CA GLU A 179 -5.43 5.39 -0.70
C GLU A 179 -4.04 6.03 -0.54
N ALA A 180 -3.54 6.05 0.70
CA ALA A 180 -2.28 6.71 1.04
C ALA A 180 -1.19 5.71 1.42
N VAL A 181 -1.42 4.89 2.47
CA VAL A 181 -0.37 4.04 3.03
C VAL A 181 -0.08 2.86 2.13
N ALA A 182 -1.02 1.92 2.01
CA ALA A 182 -0.86 0.70 1.22
C ALA A 182 -1.06 0.91 -0.28
N HIS A 183 -1.46 2.10 -0.71
CA HIS A 183 -1.63 2.54 -2.11
C HIS A 183 -2.17 1.46 -3.06
N CYS A 184 -3.17 0.72 -2.61
CA CYS A 184 -3.73 -0.45 -3.33
C CYS A 184 -4.10 -0.13 -4.78
N GLY A 185 -4.55 1.11 -5.04
CA GLY A 185 -4.88 1.60 -6.37
C GLY A 185 -3.71 1.59 -7.36
N GLU A 186 -2.47 1.66 -6.91
CA GLU A 186 -1.31 1.68 -7.81
C GLU A 186 -1.14 0.35 -8.57
N CYS A 187 -1.48 -0.77 -7.95
CA CYS A 187 -1.49 -2.09 -8.57
C CYS A 187 -2.89 -2.47 -9.10
N HIS A 188 -3.95 -2.17 -8.34
CA HIS A 188 -5.30 -2.64 -8.67
C HIS A 188 -6.09 -1.73 -9.61
N THR A 189 -5.48 -0.72 -10.22
CA THR A 189 -6.12 0.18 -11.19
C THR A 189 -5.41 0.10 -12.53
N PRO A 190 -6.12 -0.04 -13.66
CA PRO A 190 -5.50 0.00 -14.97
C PRO A 190 -4.85 1.35 -15.25
N ARG A 191 -3.81 1.36 -16.07
CA ARG A 191 -3.13 2.58 -16.49
C ARG A 191 -3.46 2.92 -17.95
N ASN A 192 -3.39 4.20 -18.29
CA ASN A 192 -3.45 4.67 -19.67
C ASN A 192 -2.07 4.55 -20.35
N LEU A 193 -1.98 4.92 -21.62
CA LEU A 193 -0.72 4.86 -22.40
C LEU A 193 0.41 5.74 -21.84
N ALA A 194 0.06 6.76 -21.06
CA ALA A 194 1.03 7.61 -20.36
C ALA A 194 1.43 7.05 -18.97
N GLY A 195 0.94 5.87 -18.58
CA GLY A 195 1.22 5.26 -17.29
C GLY A 195 0.39 5.82 -16.12
N ALA A 196 -0.51 6.76 -16.35
CA ALA A 196 -1.38 7.30 -15.31
C ALA A 196 -2.57 6.39 -15.03
N LEU A 197 -3.03 6.37 -13.77
CA LEU A 197 -4.17 5.55 -13.34
C LEU A 197 -5.47 6.02 -14.01
N LYS A 198 -6.28 5.06 -14.51
CA LYS A 198 -7.63 5.32 -15.04
C LYS A 198 -8.60 5.54 -13.89
N ARG A 199 -9.02 6.79 -13.67
CA ARG A 199 -9.88 7.18 -12.54
C ARG A 199 -11.26 6.53 -12.56
N ASP A 200 -11.80 6.29 -13.76
CA ASP A 200 -13.09 5.62 -14.01
C ASP A 200 -13.06 4.11 -13.71
N ARG A 201 -11.87 3.51 -13.58
CA ARG A 201 -11.66 2.10 -13.32
C ARG A 201 -10.80 1.84 -12.08
N ARG A 202 -10.91 2.72 -11.09
CA ARG A 202 -10.16 2.56 -9.84
C ARG A 202 -10.48 1.22 -9.19
N PHE A 203 -9.44 0.53 -8.76
CA PHE A 203 -9.50 -0.78 -8.10
C PHE A 203 -10.11 -1.92 -8.93
N ALA A 204 -10.39 -1.69 -10.20
CA ALA A 204 -11.02 -2.71 -11.07
C ALA A 204 -10.05 -3.78 -11.58
N GLY A 205 -8.79 -3.77 -11.14
CA GLY A 205 -7.76 -4.73 -11.57
C GLY A 205 -7.16 -4.40 -12.94
N THR A 206 -6.07 -5.06 -13.29
CA THR A 206 -5.35 -4.86 -14.55
C THR A 206 -4.67 -6.14 -15.04
N ARG A 207 -4.43 -6.25 -16.35
CA ARG A 207 -3.59 -7.30 -16.96
C ARG A 207 -2.13 -6.87 -17.10
N GLN A 208 -1.81 -5.64 -16.74
CA GLN A 208 -0.50 -5.00 -16.90
C GLN A 208 0.00 -4.53 -15.52
N GLY A 209 -0.02 -5.42 -14.56
CA GLY A 209 0.55 -5.17 -13.24
C GLY A 209 2.09 -5.23 -13.25
N PRO A 210 2.73 -4.99 -12.10
CA PRO A 210 4.17 -5.15 -11.96
C PRO A 210 4.62 -6.53 -12.45
N ASP A 211 5.75 -6.58 -13.15
CA ASP A 211 6.32 -7.80 -13.74
C ASP A 211 5.38 -8.55 -14.71
N GLY A 212 4.40 -7.85 -15.30
CA GLY A 212 3.37 -8.43 -16.16
C GLY A 212 2.32 -9.25 -15.42
N ALA A 213 2.24 -9.13 -14.11
CA ALA A 213 1.25 -9.84 -13.31
C ALA A 213 -0.17 -9.41 -13.64
N ILE A 214 -1.11 -10.37 -13.59
CA ILE A 214 -2.54 -10.07 -13.60
C ILE A 214 -2.95 -9.70 -12.18
N VAL A 215 -3.37 -8.45 -12.00
CA VAL A 215 -3.82 -7.93 -10.71
C VAL A 215 -5.35 -7.95 -10.66
N PRO A 216 -5.98 -8.61 -9.68
CA PRO A 216 -7.42 -8.81 -9.65
C PRO A 216 -8.19 -7.51 -9.39
N ASN A 217 -9.47 -7.54 -9.76
CA ASN A 217 -10.47 -6.55 -9.39
C ASN A 217 -10.79 -6.68 -7.89
N ILE A 218 -10.60 -5.61 -7.13
CA ILE A 218 -10.92 -5.55 -5.68
C ILE A 218 -12.13 -4.65 -5.38
N THR A 219 -12.87 -4.23 -6.41
CA THR A 219 -14.17 -3.57 -6.18
C THR A 219 -15.20 -4.60 -5.72
N PRO A 220 -16.31 -4.18 -5.07
CA PRO A 220 -17.37 -5.08 -4.63
C PRO A 220 -18.26 -5.57 -5.79
N ASP A 221 -17.71 -5.70 -6.99
CA ASP A 221 -18.39 -6.35 -8.11
C ASP A 221 -18.52 -7.85 -7.84
N ARG A 222 -19.76 -8.39 -7.96
CA ARG A 222 -20.07 -9.78 -7.60
C ARG A 222 -19.60 -10.81 -8.63
N LYS A 223 -19.32 -10.38 -9.87
CA LYS A 223 -18.92 -11.27 -10.96
C LYS A 223 -17.40 -11.34 -11.10
N THR A 224 -16.75 -10.21 -11.04
CA THR A 224 -15.33 -10.06 -11.41
C THR A 224 -14.45 -9.56 -10.27
N GLY A 225 -15.05 -9.06 -9.19
CA GLY A 225 -14.36 -8.51 -8.02
C GLY A 225 -14.60 -9.34 -6.75
N ILE A 226 -14.45 -8.68 -5.61
CA ILE A 226 -14.59 -9.29 -4.28
C ILE A 226 -15.99 -9.14 -3.68
N GLY A 227 -17.03 -8.83 -4.48
CA GLY A 227 -18.38 -8.58 -3.98
C GLY A 227 -19.10 -9.79 -3.37
N ARG A 228 -18.49 -10.98 -3.40
CA ARG A 228 -18.95 -12.19 -2.70
C ARG A 228 -18.21 -12.45 -1.38
N TRP A 229 -17.14 -11.70 -1.12
CA TRP A 229 -16.37 -11.83 0.09
C TRP A 229 -17.04 -11.07 1.23
N SER A 230 -17.04 -11.63 2.43
CA SER A 230 -17.41 -10.90 3.64
C SER A 230 -16.29 -9.93 4.07
N ARG A 231 -16.60 -9.00 4.97
CA ARG A 231 -15.56 -8.14 5.57
C ARG A 231 -14.46 -8.96 6.25
N ARG A 232 -14.86 -10.06 6.87
CA ARG A 232 -13.94 -10.98 7.53
C ARG A 232 -13.02 -11.64 6.51
N ASP A 233 -13.54 -12.11 5.38
CA ASP A 233 -12.72 -12.73 4.34
C ASP A 233 -11.63 -11.76 3.83
N VAL A 234 -12.00 -10.49 3.63
CA VAL A 234 -11.02 -9.46 3.22
C VAL A 234 -9.97 -9.24 4.33
N ALA A 235 -10.38 -9.11 5.60
CA ALA A 235 -9.46 -8.89 6.71
C ALA A 235 -8.53 -10.10 6.94
N ASP A 236 -9.05 -11.32 6.82
CA ASP A 236 -8.29 -12.57 6.96
C ASP A 236 -7.31 -12.74 5.79
N TYR A 237 -7.73 -12.40 4.56
CA TYR A 237 -6.85 -12.36 3.38
C TYR A 237 -5.67 -11.40 3.57
N LEU A 238 -5.91 -10.20 4.10
CA LEU A 238 -4.84 -9.23 4.39
C LEU A 238 -3.93 -9.67 5.55
N ALA A 239 -4.38 -10.61 6.37
CA ALA A 239 -3.60 -11.15 7.48
C ALA A 239 -2.73 -12.35 7.09
N SER A 240 -3.17 -13.17 6.13
CA SER A 240 -2.59 -14.48 5.87
C SER A 240 -2.40 -14.82 4.39
N GLY A 241 -2.98 -14.02 3.50
CA GLY A 241 -3.03 -14.33 2.07
C GLY A 241 -4.06 -15.41 1.70
N ALA A 242 -4.77 -16.01 2.66
CA ALA A 242 -5.75 -17.07 2.39
C ALA A 242 -7.03 -16.50 1.78
N LYS A 243 -7.47 -17.06 0.67
CA LYS A 243 -8.74 -16.72 0.00
C LYS A 243 -9.89 -17.58 0.52
N PRO A 244 -11.16 -17.12 0.41
CA PRO A 244 -12.32 -17.90 0.84
C PRO A 244 -12.53 -19.22 0.11
N ASP A 245 -11.95 -19.37 -1.08
CA ASP A 245 -12.01 -20.60 -1.89
C ASP A 245 -10.89 -21.61 -1.55
N GLY A 246 -10.08 -21.34 -0.52
CA GLY A 246 -8.98 -22.18 -0.08
C GLY A 246 -7.67 -22.00 -0.85
N ASP A 247 -7.64 -21.09 -1.82
CA ASP A 247 -6.42 -20.69 -2.53
C ASP A 247 -5.69 -19.59 -1.75
N TYR A 248 -4.50 -19.20 -2.19
CA TYR A 248 -3.66 -18.18 -1.54
C TYR A 248 -3.34 -17.01 -2.48
N ALA A 249 -2.89 -15.92 -1.88
CA ALA A 249 -2.26 -14.84 -2.62
C ALA A 249 -1.03 -15.37 -3.37
N GLY A 250 -0.84 -14.91 -4.59
CA GLY A 250 0.34 -15.26 -5.38
C GLY A 250 1.19 -14.04 -5.71
N ASP A 251 2.37 -14.33 -6.26
CA ASP A 251 3.29 -13.32 -6.79
C ASP A 251 3.57 -12.19 -5.77
N ILE A 252 3.69 -10.96 -6.27
CA ILE A 252 3.99 -9.76 -5.49
C ILE A 252 2.97 -9.46 -4.38
N MET A 253 1.70 -9.90 -4.53
CA MET A 253 0.69 -9.67 -3.48
C MET A 253 0.96 -10.52 -2.24
N ALA A 254 1.42 -11.77 -2.39
CA ALA A 254 1.84 -12.61 -1.27
C ALA A 254 2.99 -11.95 -0.51
N GLU A 255 4.01 -11.50 -1.24
CA GLU A 255 5.16 -10.80 -0.66
C GLU A 255 4.76 -9.50 0.05
N PHE A 256 3.83 -8.74 -0.53
CA PHE A 256 3.33 -7.50 0.07
C PHE A 256 2.51 -7.77 1.34
N ILE A 257 1.75 -8.88 1.39
CA ILE A 257 1.08 -9.32 2.61
C ILE A 257 2.11 -9.70 3.66
N ASP A 258 3.04 -10.58 3.35
CA ASP A 258 4.01 -11.14 4.30
C ASP A 258 4.96 -10.07 4.87
N SER A 259 5.47 -9.18 4.02
CA SER A 259 6.42 -8.14 4.44
C SER A 259 5.77 -6.87 5.00
N GLY A 260 4.46 -6.68 4.78
CA GLY A 260 3.76 -5.43 5.07
C GLY A 260 2.42 -5.56 5.77
N LEU A 261 1.39 -6.10 5.10
CA LEU A 261 0.00 -6.02 5.59
C LEU A 261 -0.28 -6.87 6.82
N THR A 262 0.45 -7.98 7.02
CA THR A 262 0.32 -8.82 8.22
C THR A 262 0.67 -8.05 9.49
N TYR A 263 1.52 -7.02 9.41
CA TYR A 263 1.91 -6.17 10.54
C TYR A 263 0.85 -5.17 10.97
N LEU A 264 -0.16 -4.92 10.11
CA LEU A 264 -1.29 -4.08 10.47
C LEU A 264 -2.10 -4.73 11.61
N SER A 265 -2.71 -3.91 12.44
CA SER A 265 -3.63 -4.40 13.47
C SER A 265 -4.89 -5.04 12.85
N ALA A 266 -5.55 -5.92 13.59
CA ALA A 266 -6.84 -6.47 13.18
C ALA A 266 -7.87 -5.35 12.92
N SER A 267 -7.86 -4.27 13.71
CA SER A 267 -8.73 -3.11 13.50
C SER A 267 -8.41 -2.38 12.19
N ASP A 268 -7.13 -2.22 11.82
CA ASP A 268 -6.75 -1.59 10.55
C ASP A 268 -7.15 -2.46 9.35
N ARG A 269 -6.96 -3.79 9.42
CA ARG A 269 -7.42 -4.69 8.35
C ARG A 269 -8.93 -4.70 8.18
N ASN A 270 -9.69 -4.65 9.30
CA ASN A 270 -11.15 -4.50 9.24
C ASN A 270 -11.57 -3.14 8.66
N ALA A 271 -10.86 -2.07 8.97
CA ALA A 271 -11.09 -0.74 8.40
C ALA A 271 -10.84 -0.74 6.89
N ILE A 272 -9.78 -1.38 6.40
CA ILE A 272 -9.52 -1.59 4.97
C ILE A 272 -10.70 -2.35 4.34
N ALA A 273 -11.15 -3.45 4.95
CA ALA A 273 -12.26 -4.25 4.46
C ALA A 273 -13.55 -3.43 4.37
N GLU A 274 -13.85 -2.61 5.38
CA GLU A 274 -15.00 -1.70 5.37
C GLU A 274 -14.94 -0.73 4.21
N TYR A 275 -13.80 -0.09 4.00
CA TYR A 275 -13.61 0.87 2.91
C TYR A 275 -13.72 0.20 1.53
N VAL A 276 -13.00 -0.88 1.28
CA VAL A 276 -12.95 -1.55 -0.03
C VAL A 276 -14.32 -2.08 -0.42
N GLN A 277 -15.10 -2.61 0.52
CA GLN A 277 -16.47 -3.07 0.26
C GLN A 277 -17.49 -1.94 0.08
N SER A 278 -17.15 -0.71 0.44
CA SER A 278 -18.00 0.47 0.20
C SER A 278 -17.75 1.13 -1.16
N LEU A 279 -16.73 0.69 -1.90
CA LEU A 279 -16.42 1.23 -3.23
C LEU A 279 -17.55 0.97 -4.22
N SER A 280 -17.63 1.78 -5.27
CA SER A 280 -18.55 1.51 -6.39
C SER A 280 -18.09 0.24 -7.13
N PRO A 281 -18.99 -0.72 -7.40
CA PRO A 281 -18.65 -1.92 -8.16
C PRO A 281 -18.31 -1.56 -9.60
N VAL A 282 -17.22 -2.13 -10.13
CA VAL A 282 -16.81 -1.98 -11.53
C VAL A 282 -16.61 -3.37 -12.11
N GLU A 283 -17.44 -3.74 -13.10
CA GLU A 283 -17.26 -5.02 -13.80
C GLU A 283 -16.02 -4.96 -14.69
N ASN A 284 -15.02 -5.81 -14.41
CA ASN A 284 -13.79 -5.92 -15.18
C ASN A 284 -13.16 -7.31 -15.04
N ALA A 285 -13.32 -8.16 -16.02
CA ALA A 285 -12.76 -9.50 -16.05
C ALA A 285 -11.28 -9.46 -16.50
N VAL A 286 -10.35 -9.42 -15.55
CA VAL A 286 -8.91 -9.43 -15.85
C VAL A 286 -8.36 -10.81 -16.19
N GLY A 287 -9.09 -11.90 -15.91
CA GLY A 287 -8.68 -13.27 -16.14
C GLY A 287 -7.83 -13.86 -15.01
N LYS A 288 -7.41 -15.11 -15.18
CA LYS A 288 -6.49 -15.80 -14.24
C LYS A 288 -5.05 -15.70 -14.76
N SER A 289 -4.06 -15.60 -13.87
CA SER A 289 -2.65 -15.62 -14.24
C SER A 289 -2.29 -16.97 -14.90
N ASN A 290 -1.59 -16.92 -16.04
CA ASN A 290 -1.09 -18.13 -16.71
C ASN A 290 0.03 -18.86 -15.91
N LYS A 291 0.63 -18.20 -14.93
CA LYS A 291 1.70 -18.80 -14.10
C LYS A 291 1.18 -19.92 -13.21
N SER A 292 -0.08 -19.85 -12.74
CA SER A 292 -0.69 -20.96 -11.97
C SER A 292 -0.87 -22.25 -12.80
N ARG A 293 -0.76 -22.17 -14.11
CA ARG A 293 -0.86 -23.33 -15.02
C ARG A 293 0.46 -24.09 -15.17
N LYS A 294 1.62 -23.43 -14.97
CA LYS A 294 2.94 -24.10 -15.06
C LYS A 294 3.32 -24.88 -13.79
N GLN A 295 2.84 -24.49 -12.62
CA GLN A 295 3.11 -25.23 -11.38
C GLN A 295 2.28 -26.51 -11.22
N LYS A 296 1.22 -26.72 -12.00
CA LYS A 296 0.44 -27.98 -12.00
C LYS A 296 0.98 -29.07 -12.91
N GLY A 297 2.01 -28.77 -13.73
CA GLY A 297 2.60 -29.71 -14.69
C GLY A 297 3.88 -30.42 -14.23
N ASP A 298 4.50 -30.02 -13.10
CA ASP A 298 5.82 -30.53 -12.68
C ASP A 298 5.76 -31.48 -11.47
N PHE A 299 4.58 -32.00 -11.11
CA PHE A 299 4.42 -33.11 -10.16
C PHE A 299 3.62 -34.23 -10.80
N GLU A 300 4.21 -34.91 -11.80
CA GLU A 300 3.92 -36.31 -12.11
C GLU A 300 5.12 -37.12 -11.67
N PHE A 301 4.83 -38.05 -10.73
CA PHE A 301 5.75 -39.07 -10.20
C PHE A 301 6.03 -40.14 -11.24
#